data_accae3a46588ef3856472df998b48ac6
#
_entry.id   accae3a46588ef3856472df998b48ac6
#
_cell.length_a   1.000
_cell.length_b   1.000
_cell.length_c   1.000
_cell.angle_alpha   90.00
_cell.angle_beta   90.00
_cell.angle_gamma   90.00
#
_symmetry.space_group_name_H-M   'P 1'
#
loop_
_entity.id
_entity.type
_entity.pdbx_description
1 polymer ?
#
loop_
_entity_poly.entity_id
_entity_poly.type
_entity_poly.pdbx_seq_one_letter_code
_entity_poly.pdbx_strand_id
1 'polypeptide(L)'
;LAWLLWPKTDWFDGSKMEEFVAVQIPSEDKLPDSGVDAYIDFSNGMQHAYKDTGIKDNLMGIVNKLTKTSEFYSLANEEITPLGRQDSKEIFNRIVSEKSYDNTSAPIEKTLARILKEQRPAFLMTDFEEFTGGRIQLENYAKKYFTDWVKTGKNITFYVMDFVENGKPKHLYFTVFDDYGQ
;
A
#
# COMPACT_ATOMS: atom_id res chain seq x y z
N LEU A 1 18.25 -8.29 10.80
CA LEU A 1 18.16 -9.75 11.09
C LEU A 1 17.02 -10.42 10.32
N ALA A 2 15.93 -9.72 9.95
CA ALA A 2 14.84 -10.26 9.14
C ALA A 2 15.28 -10.66 7.71
N TRP A 3 16.40 -10.15 7.23
CA TRP A 3 16.97 -10.42 5.91
C TRP A 3 17.47 -11.86 5.72
N LEU A 4 17.85 -12.54 6.78
CA LEU A 4 18.40 -13.90 6.72
C LEU A 4 17.33 -14.99 6.56
N LEU A 5 16.06 -14.67 6.76
CA LEU A 5 14.95 -15.63 6.71
C LEU A 5 14.11 -15.54 5.44
N TRP A 6 14.46 -14.64 4.50
CA TRP A 6 13.70 -14.50 3.26
C TRP A 6 14.00 -15.65 2.31
N PRO A 7 13.01 -16.45 1.92
CA PRO A 7 13.23 -17.51 0.93
C PRO A 7 13.67 -16.91 -0.40
N LYS A 8 14.72 -17.44 -0.99
CA LYS A 8 15.33 -16.95 -2.23
C LYS A 8 14.48 -17.15 -3.50
N THR A 9 13.30 -17.73 -3.38
CA THR A 9 12.38 -18.04 -4.47
C THR A 9 10.97 -17.66 -4.05
N ASP A 10 10.22 -17.00 -4.91
CA ASP A 10 8.81 -16.59 -4.75
C ASP A 10 8.54 -15.47 -3.73
N TRP A 11 8.88 -14.27 -4.13
CA TRP A 11 8.77 -13.05 -3.32
C TRP A 11 7.33 -12.62 -3.03
N PHE A 12 6.36 -13.04 -3.84
CA PHE A 12 4.95 -12.72 -3.74
C PHE A 12 4.05 -13.97 -3.78
N ASP A 13 4.49 -15.05 -3.17
CA ASP A 13 3.56 -16.10 -2.79
C ASP A 13 2.86 -15.66 -1.51
N GLY A 14 1.64 -15.15 -1.64
CA GLY A 14 0.84 -14.68 -0.51
C GLY A 14 0.68 -15.72 0.60
N SER A 15 0.73 -17.02 0.26
CA SER A 15 0.67 -18.12 1.24
C SER A 15 1.88 -18.18 2.16
N LYS A 16 3.02 -17.56 1.78
CA LYS A 16 4.24 -17.51 2.59
C LYS A 16 4.41 -16.22 3.38
N MET A 17 3.62 -15.18 3.08
CA MET A 17 3.65 -13.95 3.85
C MET A 17 2.92 -14.05 5.20
N GLU A 18 2.02 -15.01 5.36
CA GLU A 18 1.35 -15.29 6.64
C GLU A 18 2.34 -15.62 7.78
N GLU A 19 3.51 -16.16 7.47
CA GLU A 19 4.56 -16.42 8.47
C GLU A 19 5.24 -15.16 9.01
N PHE A 20 5.08 -14.01 8.35
CA PHE A 20 5.72 -12.74 8.74
C PHE A 20 4.78 -11.74 9.41
N VAL A 21 3.50 -12.04 9.49
CA VAL A 21 2.51 -11.16 10.10
C VAL A 21 2.46 -11.38 11.62
N ALA A 22 3.52 -11.03 12.31
CA ALA A 22 3.34 -10.55 13.67
C ALA A 22 2.80 -9.11 13.56
N VAL A 23 1.48 -8.97 13.41
CA VAL A 23 0.82 -7.67 13.33
C VAL A 23 1.00 -6.97 14.68
N GLN A 24 2.09 -6.25 14.82
CA GLN A 24 2.13 -5.12 15.73
C GLN A 24 1.72 -3.90 14.90
N ILE A 25 0.47 -3.48 15.06
CA ILE A 25 0.08 -2.11 14.66
C ILE A 25 1.07 -1.18 15.34
N PRO A 26 1.82 -0.33 14.59
CA PRO A 26 2.77 0.57 15.23
C PRO A 26 2.07 1.34 16.34
N SER A 27 2.67 1.40 17.51
CA SER A 27 2.21 2.32 18.55
C SER A 27 2.16 3.73 17.96
N GLU A 28 1.25 4.56 18.45
CA GLU A 28 1.02 5.93 17.93
C GLU A 28 2.29 6.78 17.81
N ASP A 29 3.34 6.40 18.53
CA ASP A 29 4.61 7.13 18.65
C ASP A 29 5.58 6.92 17.48
N LYS A 30 5.25 6.12 16.45
CA LYS A 30 6.19 5.76 15.36
C LYS A 30 5.81 6.24 13.96
N LEU A 31 4.79 7.07 13.82
CA LEU A 31 4.57 7.77 12.55
C LEU A 31 5.49 9.00 12.50
N PRO A 32 6.18 9.25 11.37
CA PRO A 32 7.06 10.40 11.24
C PRO A 32 6.31 11.71 11.48
N ASP A 33 6.92 12.60 12.26
CA ASP A 33 6.44 13.99 12.45
C ASP A 33 6.52 14.83 11.18
N SER A 34 7.21 14.36 10.16
CA SER A 34 7.40 15.04 8.87
C SER A 34 6.70 14.29 7.74
N GLY A 35 5.84 15.00 7.05
CA GLY A 35 5.05 14.69 5.86
C GLY A 35 5.29 13.34 5.19
N VAL A 36 4.32 12.43 5.37
CA VAL A 36 4.26 11.14 4.66
C VAL A 36 3.47 11.33 3.36
N ASP A 37 3.96 10.81 2.26
CA ASP A 37 3.18 10.74 1.02
C ASP A 37 2.30 9.47 1.06
N ALA A 38 0.98 9.64 1.10
CA ALA A 38 0.02 8.54 1.20
C ALA A 38 -0.63 8.25 -0.15
N TYR A 39 -0.27 7.12 -0.74
CA TYR A 39 -0.75 6.64 -2.03
C TYR A 39 -1.86 5.60 -1.82
N ILE A 40 -3.03 5.83 -2.41
CA ILE A 40 -4.21 4.98 -2.27
C ILE A 40 -4.64 4.49 -3.63
N ASP A 41 -4.70 3.17 -3.78
CA ASP A 41 -5.15 2.49 -4.96
C ASP A 41 -6.68 2.55 -5.08
N PHE A 42 -7.17 3.15 -6.16
CA PHE A 42 -8.57 3.23 -6.53
C PHE A 42 -8.89 2.40 -7.80
N SER A 43 -8.12 1.37 -8.10
CA SER A 43 -8.46 0.41 -9.14
C SER A 43 -9.72 -0.39 -8.80
N ASN A 44 -10.38 -0.95 -9.82
CA ASN A 44 -11.64 -1.67 -9.64
C ASN A 44 -11.52 -2.87 -8.68
N GLY A 45 -10.38 -3.56 -8.69
CA GLY A 45 -10.12 -4.70 -7.78
C GLY A 45 -10.21 -4.31 -6.31
N MET A 46 -9.77 -3.10 -5.98
CA MET A 46 -9.76 -2.59 -4.60
C MET A 46 -11.14 -2.34 -4.01
N GLN A 47 -12.19 -2.16 -4.83
CA GLN A 47 -13.56 -1.98 -4.33
C GLN A 47 -14.02 -3.14 -3.44
N HIS A 48 -13.62 -4.37 -3.76
CA HIS A 48 -13.97 -5.56 -2.98
C HIS A 48 -13.29 -5.56 -1.62
N ALA A 49 -12.02 -5.15 -1.55
CA ALA A 49 -11.28 -5.04 -0.30
C ALA A 49 -11.97 -4.06 0.66
N TYR A 50 -12.34 -2.88 0.18
CA TYR A 50 -12.93 -1.85 1.05
C TYR A 50 -14.41 -2.07 1.40
N LYS A 51 -15.07 -3.07 0.81
CA LYS A 51 -16.38 -3.55 1.24
C LYS A 51 -16.31 -4.52 2.43
N ASP A 52 -15.16 -5.16 2.63
CA ASP A 52 -14.94 -6.06 3.75
C ASP A 52 -15.00 -5.30 5.09
N THR A 53 -15.81 -5.82 6.03
CA THR A 53 -16.05 -5.15 7.32
C THR A 53 -14.79 -5.11 8.17
N GLY A 54 -14.00 -6.19 8.19
CA GLY A 54 -12.76 -6.26 8.96
C GLY A 54 -11.73 -5.25 8.48
N ILE A 55 -11.65 -5.05 7.16
CA ILE A 55 -10.77 -4.03 6.55
C ILE A 55 -11.25 -2.62 6.89
N LYS A 56 -12.56 -2.34 6.78
CA LYS A 56 -13.13 -1.02 7.09
C LYS A 56 -12.87 -0.58 8.52
N ASP A 57 -13.01 -1.48 9.48
CA ASP A 57 -12.81 -1.18 10.91
C ASP A 57 -11.37 -0.75 11.20
N ASN A 58 -10.40 -1.43 10.58
CA ASN A 58 -8.99 -1.07 10.70
C ASN A 58 -8.61 0.18 9.89
N LEU A 59 -9.23 0.36 8.72
CA LEU A 59 -8.95 1.46 7.80
C LEU A 59 -9.19 2.83 8.45
N MET A 60 -10.25 2.99 9.24
CA MET A 60 -10.53 4.25 9.92
C MET A 60 -9.39 4.66 10.88
N GLY A 61 -8.84 3.70 11.61
CA GLY A 61 -7.69 3.93 12.49
C GLY A 61 -6.46 4.38 11.73
N ILE A 62 -6.15 3.71 10.60
CA ILE A 62 -5.02 4.04 9.73
C ILE A 62 -5.19 5.44 9.13
N VAL A 63 -6.37 5.73 8.56
CA VAL A 63 -6.68 7.03 7.96
C VAL A 63 -6.56 8.16 8.98
N ASN A 64 -7.08 7.99 10.20
CA ASN A 64 -6.97 9.00 11.26
C ASN A 64 -5.51 9.32 11.63
N LYS A 65 -4.61 8.34 11.53
CA LYS A 65 -3.16 8.57 11.76
C LYS A 65 -2.54 9.33 10.59
N LEU A 66 -2.81 8.90 9.37
CA LEU A 66 -2.23 9.49 8.16
C LEU A 66 -2.66 10.95 7.95
N THR A 67 -3.91 11.31 8.21
CA THR A 67 -4.43 12.67 7.94
C THR A 67 -3.76 13.78 8.73
N LYS A 68 -3.06 13.44 9.82
CA LYS A 68 -2.32 14.45 10.62
C LYS A 68 -1.10 15.01 9.88
N THR A 69 -0.46 14.20 9.04
CA THR A 69 0.87 14.53 8.47
C THR A 69 0.99 14.27 6.97
N SER A 70 -0.02 13.67 6.32
CA SER A 70 0.14 13.16 4.95
C SER A 70 -0.40 14.08 3.87
N GLU A 71 0.31 14.10 2.74
CA GLU A 71 -0.21 14.49 1.43
C GLU A 71 -0.77 13.23 0.75
N PHE A 72 -2.02 13.28 0.29
CA PHE A 72 -2.69 12.14 -0.31
C PHE A 72 -2.61 12.15 -1.83
N TYR A 73 -2.46 10.96 -2.40
CA TYR A 73 -2.45 10.72 -3.84
C TYR A 73 -3.42 9.58 -4.19
N SER A 74 -4.20 9.80 -5.22
CA SER A 74 -5.06 8.78 -5.84
C SER A 74 -4.28 8.07 -6.95
N LEU A 75 -4.32 6.74 -6.95
CA LEU A 75 -3.77 5.90 -8.00
C LEU A 75 -4.94 5.33 -8.80
N ALA A 76 -5.14 5.83 -10.03
CA ALA A 76 -6.25 5.45 -10.89
C ALA A 76 -5.95 5.84 -12.34
N ASN A 77 -6.52 5.13 -13.33
CA ASN A 77 -6.38 5.43 -14.75
C ASN A 77 -4.92 5.61 -15.21
N GLU A 78 -4.02 4.79 -14.68
CA GLU A 78 -2.57 4.87 -14.94
C GLU A 78 -1.93 6.22 -14.55
N GLU A 79 -2.61 7.01 -13.69
CA GLU A 79 -2.15 8.31 -13.21
C GLU A 79 -2.02 8.37 -11.69
N ILE A 80 -1.05 9.16 -11.24
CA ILE A 80 -0.86 9.53 -9.83
C ILE A 80 -1.40 10.95 -9.67
N THR A 81 -2.60 11.08 -9.12
CA THR A 81 -3.29 12.37 -8.97
C THR A 81 -3.17 12.88 -7.54
N PRO A 82 -2.58 14.07 -7.31
CA PRO A 82 -2.53 14.65 -5.98
C PRO A 82 -3.94 15.01 -5.49
N LEU A 83 -4.26 14.61 -4.26
CA LEU A 83 -5.47 15.02 -3.55
C LEU A 83 -5.18 16.13 -2.54
N GLY A 84 -3.90 16.38 -2.23
CA GLY A 84 -3.47 17.29 -1.19
C GLY A 84 -3.76 16.74 0.21
N ARG A 85 -3.78 17.64 1.19
CA ARG A 85 -4.18 17.29 2.57
C ARG A 85 -5.67 17.10 2.63
N GLN A 86 -6.08 16.02 3.26
CA GLN A 86 -7.48 15.65 3.43
C GLN A 86 -7.78 15.52 4.92
N ASP A 87 -9.01 15.78 5.35
CA ASP A 87 -9.44 15.33 6.65
C ASP A 87 -9.80 13.82 6.64
N SER A 88 -9.81 13.20 7.82
CA SER A 88 -10.00 11.75 7.94
C SER A 88 -11.37 11.29 7.44
N LYS A 89 -12.40 12.10 7.58
CA LYS A 89 -13.74 11.77 7.11
C LYS A 89 -13.82 11.84 5.58
N GLU A 90 -13.21 12.86 4.98
CA GLU A 90 -13.19 13.02 3.52
C GLU A 90 -12.46 11.87 2.84
N ILE A 91 -11.24 11.55 3.27
CA ILE A 91 -10.47 10.48 2.66
C ILE A 91 -11.10 9.10 2.93
N PHE A 92 -11.60 8.86 4.14
CA PHE A 92 -12.31 7.61 4.46
C PHE A 92 -13.56 7.43 3.58
N ASN A 93 -14.42 8.46 3.48
CA ASN A 93 -15.61 8.43 2.64
C ASN A 93 -15.24 8.17 1.17
N ARG A 94 -14.14 8.74 0.69
CA ARG A 94 -13.64 8.49 -0.66
C ARG A 94 -13.23 7.03 -0.84
N ILE A 95 -12.49 6.46 0.11
CA ILE A 95 -12.03 5.07 0.04
C ILE A 95 -13.21 4.09 0.06
N VAL A 96 -14.23 4.30 0.89
CA VAL A 96 -15.38 3.39 0.98
C VAL A 96 -16.48 3.65 -0.05
N SER A 97 -16.36 4.69 -0.87
CA SER A 97 -17.34 5.04 -1.89
C SER A 97 -17.14 4.21 -3.17
N GLU A 98 -18.17 3.50 -3.60
CA GLU A 98 -18.13 2.75 -4.87
C GLU A 98 -17.80 3.62 -6.07
N LYS A 99 -18.25 4.89 -6.07
CA LYS A 99 -18.00 5.85 -7.17
C LYS A 99 -16.53 6.21 -7.34
N SER A 100 -15.67 5.90 -6.37
CA SER A 100 -14.24 6.15 -6.46
C SER A 100 -13.49 5.11 -7.30
N TYR A 101 -14.16 4.02 -7.70
CA TYR A 101 -13.57 2.83 -8.35
C TYR A 101 -14.03 2.64 -9.80
N ASP A 102 -14.37 3.69 -10.50
CA ASP A 102 -14.75 3.64 -11.94
C ASP A 102 -13.53 3.46 -12.85
N ASN A 103 -12.36 3.22 -12.31
CA ASN A 103 -11.08 3.20 -12.99
C ASN A 103 -10.56 1.77 -13.11
N THR A 104 -9.95 1.43 -14.23
CA THR A 104 -9.55 0.06 -14.54
C THR A 104 -8.26 -0.37 -13.87
N SER A 105 -7.28 0.53 -13.72
CA SER A 105 -5.95 0.20 -13.22
C SER A 105 -5.31 1.32 -12.41
N ALA A 106 -4.42 0.93 -11.49
CA ALA A 106 -3.57 1.83 -10.72
C ALA A 106 -2.12 1.73 -11.20
N PRO A 107 -1.36 2.84 -11.29
CA PRO A 107 0.02 2.86 -11.76
C PRO A 107 1.00 2.50 -10.63
N ILE A 108 0.96 1.26 -10.16
CA ILE A 108 1.73 0.83 -8.98
C ILE A 108 3.23 0.91 -9.23
N GLU A 109 3.71 0.44 -10.39
CA GLU A 109 5.13 0.52 -10.72
C GLU A 109 5.64 1.97 -10.79
N LYS A 110 4.87 2.88 -11.40
CA LYS A 110 5.21 4.32 -11.43
C LYS A 110 5.27 4.92 -10.01
N THR A 111 4.37 4.47 -9.14
CA THR A 111 4.31 4.91 -7.74
C THR A 111 5.55 4.45 -6.97
N LEU A 112 5.93 3.18 -7.09
CA LEU A 112 7.15 2.66 -6.48
C LEU A 112 8.40 3.38 -7.00
N ALA A 113 8.47 3.65 -8.31
CA ALA A 113 9.57 4.41 -8.91
C ALA A 113 9.64 5.84 -8.35
N ARG A 114 8.48 6.48 -8.14
CA ARG A 114 8.40 7.81 -7.53
C ARG A 114 8.85 7.80 -6.07
N ILE A 115 8.35 6.86 -5.25
CA ILE A 115 8.76 6.70 -3.85
C ILE A 115 10.29 6.51 -3.76
N LEU A 116 10.85 5.63 -4.59
CA LEU A 116 12.28 5.39 -4.62
C LEU A 116 13.07 6.65 -5.05
N LYS A 117 12.58 7.42 -6.01
CA LYS A 117 13.23 8.65 -6.49
C LYS A 117 13.18 9.77 -5.44
N GLU A 118 12.05 9.98 -4.81
CA GLU A 118 11.83 11.07 -3.86
C GLU A 118 12.47 10.81 -2.50
N GLN A 119 12.70 9.53 -2.15
CA GLN A 119 13.36 9.13 -0.91
C GLN A 119 12.69 9.66 0.37
N ARG A 120 11.40 10.05 0.29
CA ARG A 120 10.59 10.52 1.41
C ARG A 120 9.83 9.35 2.04
N PRO A 121 9.49 9.42 3.33
CA PRO A 121 8.56 8.48 3.95
C PRO A 121 7.26 8.41 3.15
N ALA A 122 6.79 7.20 2.89
CA ALA A 122 5.59 6.98 2.11
C ALA A 122 4.74 5.83 2.66
N PHE A 123 3.45 5.92 2.40
CA PHE A 123 2.47 4.88 2.67
C PHE A 123 1.80 4.49 1.35
N LEU A 124 1.73 3.21 1.06
CA LEU A 124 1.07 2.69 -0.14
C LEU A 124 0.05 1.63 0.25
N MET A 125 -1.20 1.83 -0.17
CA MET A 125 -2.31 0.92 0.06
C MET A 125 -2.78 0.36 -1.28
N THR A 126 -2.57 -0.95 -1.54
CA THR A 126 -2.83 -1.63 -2.83
C THR A 126 -2.82 -3.14 -2.65
N ASP A 127 -3.35 -3.88 -3.63
CA ASP A 127 -3.20 -5.35 -3.75
C ASP A 127 -1.94 -5.75 -4.56
N PHE A 128 -1.17 -4.80 -5.03
CA PHE A 128 -0.01 -4.98 -5.91
C PHE A 128 -0.32 -5.65 -7.26
N GLU A 129 -1.56 -5.68 -7.69
CA GLU A 129 -1.88 -6.12 -9.05
C GLU A 129 -1.64 -4.99 -10.05
N GLU A 130 -0.67 -5.16 -10.93
CA GLU A 130 -0.36 -4.22 -12.01
C GLU A 130 -0.97 -4.70 -13.31
N PHE A 131 -1.73 -3.85 -13.98
CA PHE A 131 -2.33 -4.12 -15.28
C PHE A 131 -1.54 -3.42 -16.38
N THR A 132 -0.92 -4.17 -17.27
CA THR A 132 -0.24 -3.60 -18.44
C THR A 132 -0.69 -4.31 -19.70
N GLY A 133 -1.18 -3.55 -20.70
CA GLY A 133 -1.61 -4.11 -21.97
C GLY A 133 -2.78 -5.08 -21.87
N GLY A 134 -3.68 -4.88 -20.88
CA GLY A 134 -4.86 -5.72 -20.67
C GLY A 134 -4.58 -7.06 -19.97
N ARG A 135 -3.40 -7.23 -19.38
CA ARG A 135 -3.01 -8.43 -18.62
C ARG A 135 -2.46 -8.04 -17.26
N ILE A 136 -2.77 -8.86 -16.24
CA ILE A 136 -2.12 -8.74 -14.94
C ILE A 136 -0.65 -9.11 -15.12
N GLN A 137 0.25 -8.25 -14.65
CA GLN A 137 1.66 -8.57 -14.58
C GLN A 137 1.90 -9.56 -13.45
N LEU A 138 2.32 -10.76 -13.80
CA LEU A 138 2.71 -11.81 -12.86
C LEU A 138 4.19 -11.71 -12.44
N GLU A 139 4.93 -10.79 -13.05
CA GLU A 139 6.35 -10.60 -12.74
C GLU A 139 6.53 -9.80 -11.47
N ASN A 140 7.59 -10.13 -10.74
CA ASN A 140 7.97 -9.46 -9.49
C ASN A 140 8.53 -8.04 -9.74
N TYR A 141 7.79 -7.17 -10.45
CA TYR A 141 8.22 -5.82 -10.76
C TYR A 141 8.56 -5.00 -9.50
N ALA A 142 7.81 -5.21 -8.42
CA ALA A 142 8.00 -4.50 -7.16
C ALA A 142 9.32 -4.87 -6.45
N LYS A 143 9.84 -6.09 -6.67
CA LYS A 143 11.06 -6.58 -6.03
C LYS A 143 12.25 -5.64 -6.21
N LYS A 144 12.44 -5.12 -7.43
CA LYS A 144 13.53 -4.19 -7.74
C LYS A 144 13.44 -2.95 -6.86
N TYR A 145 12.27 -2.33 -6.79
CA TYR A 145 12.05 -1.09 -6.04
C TYR A 145 12.23 -1.29 -4.54
N PHE A 146 11.72 -2.39 -3.98
CA PHE A 146 11.91 -2.73 -2.58
C PHE A 146 13.38 -2.99 -2.25
N THR A 147 14.07 -3.75 -3.10
CA THR A 147 15.50 -4.02 -2.94
C THR A 147 16.32 -2.73 -2.98
N ASP A 148 16.03 -1.85 -3.93
CA ASP A 148 16.79 -0.61 -4.08
C ASP A 148 16.48 0.37 -2.94
N TRP A 149 15.23 0.41 -2.42
CA TRP A 149 14.89 1.17 -1.22
C TRP A 149 15.69 0.72 0.01
N VAL A 150 15.68 -0.59 0.29
CA VAL A 150 16.40 -1.13 1.46
C VAL A 150 17.91 -0.95 1.34
N LYS A 151 18.48 -0.98 0.14
CA LYS A 151 19.91 -0.66 -0.09
C LYS A 151 20.29 0.76 0.30
N THR A 152 19.33 1.68 0.39
CA THR A 152 19.58 3.05 0.90
C THR A 152 19.70 3.12 2.42
N GLY A 153 19.58 2.00 3.13
CA GLY A 153 19.60 1.93 4.60
C GLY A 153 18.24 2.18 5.26
N LYS A 154 17.17 2.25 4.47
CA LYS A 154 15.80 2.51 4.93
C LYS A 154 15.01 1.23 5.11
N ASN A 155 13.87 1.30 5.80
CA ASN A 155 13.01 0.17 6.09
C ASN A 155 11.77 0.13 5.21
N ILE A 156 11.21 -1.08 5.05
CA ILE A 156 9.88 -1.31 4.50
C ILE A 156 9.14 -2.22 5.49
N THR A 157 7.93 -1.82 5.86
CA THR A 157 7.04 -2.63 6.68
C THR A 157 5.77 -2.93 5.90
N PHE A 158 5.38 -4.20 5.87
CA PHE A 158 4.13 -4.65 5.26
C PHE A 158 3.13 -5.06 6.34
N TYR A 159 1.92 -4.53 6.23
CA TYR A 159 0.76 -5.04 6.95
C TYR A 159 -0.18 -5.63 5.90
N VAL A 160 -0.67 -6.84 6.14
CA VAL A 160 -1.47 -7.59 5.15
C VAL A 160 -2.83 -7.89 5.76
N MET A 161 -3.89 -7.66 5.00
CA MET A 161 -5.25 -8.03 5.36
C MET A 161 -5.87 -8.85 4.22
N ASP A 162 -6.49 -9.96 4.57
CA ASP A 162 -7.14 -10.82 3.60
C ASP A 162 -8.53 -10.31 3.25
N PHE A 163 -8.93 -10.49 2.01
CA PHE A 163 -10.28 -10.27 1.53
C PHE A 163 -10.65 -11.29 0.44
N VAL A 164 -11.92 -11.29 0.03
CA VAL A 164 -12.40 -12.19 -1.01
C VAL A 164 -12.95 -11.39 -2.18
N GLU A 165 -12.38 -11.60 -3.38
CA GLU A 165 -12.91 -11.07 -4.62
C GLU A 165 -13.42 -12.20 -5.51
N ASN A 166 -14.72 -12.18 -5.86
CA ASN A 166 -15.35 -13.19 -6.72
C ASN A 166 -15.08 -14.65 -6.26
N GLY A 167 -15.08 -14.89 -4.95
CA GLY A 167 -14.81 -16.19 -4.34
C GLY A 167 -13.33 -16.59 -4.30
N LYS A 168 -12.41 -15.73 -4.68
CA LYS A 168 -10.97 -15.94 -4.62
C LYS A 168 -10.36 -15.15 -3.48
N PRO A 169 -9.49 -15.77 -2.66
CA PRO A 169 -8.75 -15.04 -1.65
C PRO A 169 -7.75 -14.08 -2.31
N LYS A 170 -7.68 -12.87 -1.76
CA LYS A 170 -6.76 -11.80 -2.14
C LYS A 170 -6.22 -11.11 -0.90
N HIS A 171 -5.19 -10.30 -1.09
CA HIS A 171 -4.52 -9.59 -0.02
C HIS A 171 -4.50 -8.08 -0.29
N LEU A 172 -4.85 -7.31 0.72
CA LEU A 172 -4.63 -5.87 0.75
C LEU A 172 -3.36 -5.59 1.54
N TYR A 173 -2.44 -4.87 0.95
CA TYR A 173 -1.18 -4.48 1.57
C TYR A 173 -1.22 -3.02 1.98
N PHE A 174 -0.81 -2.77 3.23
CA PHE A 174 -0.48 -1.46 3.75
C PHE A 174 1.03 -1.41 3.89
N THR A 175 1.70 -0.79 2.93
CA THR A 175 3.16 -0.75 2.87
C THR A 175 3.67 0.59 3.37
N VAL A 176 4.53 0.56 4.37
CA VAL A 176 5.17 1.74 4.95
C VAL A 176 6.63 1.76 4.52
N PHE A 177 7.02 2.83 3.84
CA PHE A 177 8.40 3.15 3.48
C PHE A 177 8.90 4.21 4.44
N ASP A 178 9.86 3.87 5.30
CA ASP A 178 10.37 4.78 6.31
C ASP A 178 11.90 4.82 6.35
N ASP A 179 12.42 5.83 7.04
CA ASP A 179 13.84 6.06 7.24
C ASP A 179 14.28 5.81 8.71
N TYR A 180 13.38 5.22 9.53
CA TYR A 180 13.67 4.89 10.91
C TYR A 180 14.45 3.56 11.02
N GLY A 181 15.76 3.65 11.00
CA GLY A 181 16.60 2.45 11.11
C GLY A 181 18.06 2.75 11.42
N GLN A 182 18.39 4.00 11.72
CA GLN A 182 19.73 4.39 12.16
C GLN A 182 19.75 4.84 13.61
#